data_d06b1f06986950b171bd7cc31d872ef1
#
_entry.id   d06b1f06986950b171bd7cc31d872ef1
#
_cell.length_a   1.000
_cell.length_b   1.000
_cell.length_c   1.000
_cell.angle_alpha   90.00
_cell.angle_beta   90.00
_cell.angle_gamma   90.00
#
_symmetry.space_group_name_H-M   'P 1'
#
loop_
_entity.id
_entity.type
_entity.pdbx_description
1 polymer ?
#
loop_
_entity_poly.entity_id
_entity_poly.type
_entity_poly.pdbx_seq_one_letter_code
_entity_poly.pdbx_strand_id
1 'polypeptide(L)'
;MSFSVVIVAAGGGTRAGPGLAKQWRPLAGKPVLRWSVEALGGAGARQIIVVVSEAGESLAAQSLAGLPGWSTTRGGETRAESVQNGLRALDGPPEEPVLVHDAARPFVSATHVRALLAALETADGALPALPVADTLKRRTGSGVATTPREGLWRAQTPQAFRRDRLLSAYAAWASGEPTDDAQVVEAAGGVIALTAGDPLLMKLTC
;
A
#
# COMPACT_ATOMS: atom_id res chain seq x y z
N MET A 1 4.25 6.13 -18.76
CA MET A 1 4.72 6.96 -17.63
C MET A 1 5.59 6.05 -16.76
N SER A 2 6.81 6.48 -16.40
CA SER A 2 7.68 5.75 -15.46
C SER A 2 7.10 5.90 -14.04
N PHE A 3 7.22 4.87 -13.22
CA PHE A 3 6.79 4.89 -11.82
C PHE A 3 7.65 3.96 -10.97
N SER A 4 7.71 4.24 -9.69
CA SER A 4 8.38 3.42 -8.69
C SER A 4 7.38 2.89 -7.65
N VAL A 5 7.77 1.88 -6.88
CA VAL A 5 6.89 1.21 -5.91
C VAL A 5 7.57 1.10 -4.56
N VAL A 6 6.80 1.36 -3.50
CA VAL A 6 7.14 1.01 -2.11
C VAL A 6 6.18 -0.08 -1.64
N ILE A 7 6.68 -1.27 -1.33
CA ILE A 7 5.89 -2.37 -0.76
C ILE A 7 6.18 -2.49 0.73
N VAL A 8 5.17 -2.25 1.57
CA VAL A 8 5.32 -2.30 3.03
C VAL A 8 5.17 -3.73 3.52
N ALA A 9 6.27 -4.32 3.97
CA ALA A 9 6.38 -5.70 4.45
C ALA A 9 7.01 -5.82 5.86
N ALA A 10 7.27 -4.70 6.55
CA ALA A 10 7.93 -4.69 7.86
C ALA A 10 7.03 -5.15 9.02
N GLY A 11 5.70 -5.15 8.84
CA GLY A 11 4.76 -5.51 9.88
C GLY A 11 4.88 -6.97 10.33
N GLY A 12 4.98 -7.21 11.63
CA GLY A 12 5.13 -8.56 12.24
C GLY A 12 3.90 -9.48 12.09
N GLY A 13 2.78 -8.98 11.55
CA GLY A 13 1.59 -9.79 11.27
C GLY A 13 0.93 -10.42 12.50
N THR A 14 1.07 -9.81 13.67
CA THR A 14 0.61 -10.32 14.98
C THR A 14 -0.85 -10.77 15.01
N ARG A 15 -1.70 -10.16 14.15
CA ARG A 15 -3.12 -10.55 13.99
C ARG A 15 -3.33 -11.86 13.21
N ALA A 16 -2.30 -12.39 12.54
CA ALA A 16 -2.40 -13.60 11.72
C ALA A 16 -2.03 -14.90 12.49
N GLY A 17 -1.94 -14.83 13.82
CA GLY A 17 -1.59 -15.98 14.68
C GLY A 17 -0.08 -16.27 14.71
N PRO A 18 0.34 -17.28 15.45
CA PRO A 18 1.75 -17.68 15.59
C PRO A 18 2.32 -18.20 14.25
N GLY A 19 3.62 -18.02 14.05
CA GLY A 19 4.35 -18.49 12.87
C GLY A 19 4.84 -17.35 11.98
N LEU A 20 5.16 -17.67 10.73
CA LEU A 20 5.63 -16.69 9.73
C LEU A 20 4.59 -15.60 9.51
N ALA A 21 5.05 -14.35 9.47
CA ALA A 21 4.21 -13.23 9.09
C ALA A 21 3.61 -13.46 7.69
N LYS A 22 2.39 -12.98 7.48
CA LYS A 22 1.53 -13.34 6.34
C LYS A 22 2.18 -13.09 4.97
N GLN A 23 2.99 -12.04 4.84
CA GLN A 23 3.68 -11.71 3.59
C GLN A 23 4.69 -12.79 3.15
N TRP A 24 5.16 -13.60 4.09
CA TRP A 24 6.11 -14.69 3.85
C TRP A 24 5.44 -16.05 3.68
N ARG A 25 4.15 -16.17 4.01
CA ARG A 25 3.42 -17.43 3.89
C ARG A 25 3.21 -17.82 2.43
N PRO A 26 3.25 -19.12 2.10
CA PRO A 26 2.99 -19.57 0.74
C PRO A 26 1.51 -19.41 0.39
N LEU A 27 1.27 -18.91 -0.81
CA LEU A 27 -0.04 -18.84 -1.47
C LEU A 27 0.13 -19.43 -2.87
N ALA A 28 -0.52 -20.56 -3.14
CA ALA A 28 -0.39 -21.27 -4.43
C ALA A 28 1.08 -21.51 -4.83
N GLY A 29 1.89 -21.97 -3.89
CA GLY A 29 3.29 -22.35 -4.13
C GLY A 29 4.30 -21.20 -4.11
N LYS A 30 3.89 -19.94 -3.94
CA LYS A 30 4.78 -18.78 -3.87
C LYS A 30 4.52 -17.97 -2.59
N PRO A 31 5.53 -17.32 -1.97
CA PRO A 31 5.28 -16.35 -0.91
C PRO A 31 4.33 -15.24 -1.35
N VAL A 32 3.44 -14.80 -0.45
CA VAL A 32 2.45 -13.73 -0.74
C VAL A 32 3.14 -12.47 -1.30
N LEU A 33 4.25 -12.03 -0.72
CA LEU A 33 5.02 -10.88 -1.20
C LEU A 33 5.45 -11.04 -2.66
N ARG A 34 5.85 -12.25 -3.08
CA ARG A 34 6.34 -12.49 -4.45
C ARG A 34 5.29 -12.19 -5.50
N TRP A 35 4.02 -12.50 -5.24
CA TRP A 35 2.91 -12.16 -6.14
C TRP A 35 2.84 -10.66 -6.42
N SER A 36 2.95 -9.82 -5.37
CA SER A 36 2.91 -8.36 -5.52
C SER A 36 4.12 -7.84 -6.31
N VAL A 37 5.33 -8.35 -6.03
CA VAL A 37 6.55 -7.92 -6.73
C VAL A 37 6.51 -8.32 -8.21
N GLU A 38 6.13 -9.56 -8.52
CA GLU A 38 5.97 -10.03 -9.91
C GLU A 38 4.94 -9.20 -10.68
N ALA A 39 3.79 -8.94 -10.08
CA ALA A 39 2.71 -8.18 -10.71
C ALA A 39 3.09 -6.72 -10.97
N LEU A 40 3.71 -6.04 -10.00
CA LEU A 40 4.10 -4.64 -10.12
C LEU A 40 5.32 -4.48 -11.05
N GLY A 41 6.29 -5.39 -11.00
CA GLY A 41 7.38 -5.45 -11.96
C GLY A 41 6.88 -5.69 -13.39
N GLY A 42 5.96 -6.65 -13.57
CA GLY A 42 5.31 -6.92 -14.86
C GLY A 42 4.43 -5.77 -15.37
N ALA A 43 3.95 -4.90 -14.48
CA ALA A 43 3.24 -3.67 -14.85
C ALA A 43 4.18 -2.53 -15.29
N GLY A 44 5.50 -2.72 -15.22
CA GLY A 44 6.51 -1.76 -15.67
C GLY A 44 7.07 -0.85 -14.58
N ALA A 45 7.02 -1.26 -13.32
CA ALA A 45 7.71 -0.52 -12.25
C ALA A 45 9.20 -0.41 -12.56
N ARG A 46 9.73 0.81 -12.53
CA ARG A 46 11.17 1.08 -12.74
C ARG A 46 12.01 0.55 -11.58
N GLN A 47 11.51 0.71 -10.37
CA GLN A 47 12.14 0.29 -9.12
C GLN A 47 11.09 -0.15 -8.12
N ILE A 48 11.38 -1.20 -7.36
CA ILE A 48 10.53 -1.68 -6.25
C ILE A 48 11.36 -1.71 -4.97
N ILE A 49 11.01 -0.89 -3.99
CA ILE A 49 11.57 -0.94 -2.65
C ILE A 49 10.65 -1.77 -1.77
N VAL A 50 11.16 -2.86 -1.24
CA VAL A 50 10.46 -3.70 -0.24
C VAL A 50 10.93 -3.28 1.14
N VAL A 51 10.01 -2.70 1.92
CA VAL A 51 10.30 -2.25 3.28
C VAL A 51 10.11 -3.42 4.23
N VAL A 52 11.18 -3.83 4.92
CA VAL A 52 11.21 -5.02 5.77
C VAL A 52 11.70 -4.71 7.18
N SER A 53 11.37 -5.58 8.13
CA SER A 53 12.05 -5.61 9.44
C SER A 53 13.45 -6.23 9.28
N GLU A 54 14.30 -6.09 10.29
CA GLU A 54 15.62 -6.71 10.28
C GLU A 54 15.55 -8.23 10.04
N ALA A 55 14.67 -8.93 10.73
CA ALA A 55 14.43 -10.35 10.51
C ALA A 55 13.81 -10.68 9.14
N GLY A 56 13.24 -9.70 8.46
CA GLY A 56 12.62 -9.84 7.14
C GLY A 56 13.58 -9.77 5.97
N GLU A 57 14.81 -9.30 6.14
CA GLU A 57 15.77 -9.12 5.05
C GLU A 57 16.13 -10.45 4.36
N SER A 58 16.48 -11.47 5.15
CA SER A 58 16.79 -12.80 4.61
C SER A 58 15.57 -13.49 3.99
N LEU A 59 14.39 -13.28 4.58
CA LEU A 59 13.13 -13.80 4.04
C LEU A 59 12.77 -13.14 2.71
N ALA A 60 13.00 -11.83 2.56
CA ALA A 60 12.82 -11.14 1.29
C ALA A 60 13.76 -11.67 0.22
N ALA A 61 15.05 -11.81 0.53
CA ALA A 61 16.05 -12.36 -0.39
C ALA A 61 15.66 -13.77 -0.88
N GLN A 62 15.21 -14.65 0.02
CA GLN A 62 14.75 -16.00 -0.34
C GLN A 62 13.45 -15.95 -1.17
N SER A 63 12.46 -15.15 -0.74
CA SER A 63 11.15 -15.06 -1.38
C SER A 63 11.22 -14.51 -2.80
N LEU A 64 12.12 -13.59 -3.06
CA LEU A 64 12.23 -12.83 -4.30
C LEU A 64 13.43 -13.25 -5.17
N ALA A 65 14.10 -14.34 -4.79
CA ALA A 65 15.25 -14.87 -5.55
C ALA A 65 14.91 -15.01 -7.05
N GLY A 66 15.81 -14.50 -7.90
CA GLY A 66 15.65 -14.54 -9.36
C GLY A 66 14.76 -13.46 -9.98
N LEU A 67 14.10 -12.61 -9.19
CA LEU A 67 13.37 -11.46 -9.71
C LEU A 67 14.30 -10.24 -9.84
N PRO A 68 14.23 -9.46 -10.93
CA PRO A 68 14.97 -8.22 -11.08
C PRO A 68 14.23 -7.01 -10.51
N GLY A 69 14.93 -5.87 -10.40
CA GLY A 69 14.32 -4.54 -10.21
C GLY A 69 13.80 -4.25 -8.82
N TRP A 70 14.18 -5.03 -7.81
CA TRP A 70 13.81 -4.78 -6.42
C TRP A 70 15.04 -4.64 -5.51
N SER A 71 14.84 -3.95 -4.39
CA SER A 71 15.79 -3.90 -3.27
C SER A 71 15.03 -3.75 -1.96
N THR A 72 15.73 -3.88 -0.83
CA THR A 72 15.13 -3.71 0.49
C THR A 72 15.58 -2.42 1.16
N THR A 73 14.74 -1.94 2.07
CA THR A 73 15.12 -0.96 3.10
C THR A 73 14.47 -1.33 4.42
N ARG A 74 15.03 -0.86 5.54
CA ARG A 74 14.46 -1.10 6.87
C ARG A 74 13.23 -0.24 7.10
N GLY A 75 12.19 -0.84 7.68
CA GLY A 75 11.02 -0.14 8.19
C GLY A 75 11.33 0.66 9.45
N GLY A 76 10.36 1.48 9.85
CA GLY A 76 10.34 2.17 11.14
C GLY A 76 9.47 1.43 12.16
N GLU A 77 9.20 2.09 13.29
CA GLU A 77 8.33 1.57 14.34
C GLU A 77 6.87 1.50 13.89
N THR A 78 6.47 2.44 13.02
CA THR A 78 5.11 2.56 12.49
C THR A 78 5.05 2.23 11.00
N ARG A 79 3.79 2.04 10.48
CA ARG A 79 3.58 1.90 9.04
C ARG A 79 3.97 3.17 8.29
N ALA A 80 3.64 4.34 8.83
CA ALA A 80 3.97 5.63 8.25
C ALA A 80 5.48 5.85 8.13
N GLU A 81 6.25 5.54 9.17
CA GLU A 81 7.72 5.60 9.12
C GLU A 81 8.29 4.62 8.10
N SER A 82 7.73 3.41 8.04
CA SER A 82 8.13 2.42 7.03
C SER A 82 7.91 2.92 5.61
N VAL A 83 6.76 3.56 5.32
CA VAL A 83 6.50 4.19 4.03
C VAL A 83 7.52 5.29 3.74
N GLN A 84 7.77 6.19 4.69
CA GLN A 84 8.73 7.27 4.51
C GLN A 84 10.16 6.75 4.24
N ASN A 85 10.59 5.69 4.94
CA ASN A 85 11.88 5.05 4.70
C ASN A 85 11.95 4.46 3.28
N GLY A 86 10.87 3.81 2.82
CA GLY A 86 10.74 3.33 1.45
C GLY A 86 10.83 4.45 0.40
N LEU A 87 10.13 5.57 0.64
CA LEU A 87 10.15 6.73 -0.26
C LEU A 87 11.53 7.39 -0.37
N ARG A 88 12.27 7.45 0.75
CA ARG A 88 13.65 8.00 0.77
C ARG A 88 14.66 7.07 0.09
N ALA A 89 14.40 5.78 0.06
CA ALA A 89 15.26 4.79 -0.59
C ALA A 89 15.06 4.71 -2.12
N LEU A 90 14.04 5.38 -2.67
CA LEU A 90 13.82 5.45 -4.10
C LEU A 90 14.79 6.43 -4.77
N ASP A 91 15.37 6.00 -5.88
CA ASP A 91 16.11 6.87 -6.80
C ASP A 91 15.16 7.59 -7.78
N GLY A 92 15.73 8.49 -8.60
CA GLY A 92 15.03 9.17 -9.68
C GLY A 92 14.39 10.50 -9.26
N PRO A 93 13.67 11.14 -10.20
CA PRO A 93 13.17 12.49 -10.01
C PRO A 93 12.10 12.57 -8.91
N PRO A 94 12.07 13.66 -8.13
CA PRO A 94 11.14 13.81 -7.00
C PRO A 94 9.66 13.71 -7.39
N GLU A 95 9.32 14.19 -8.57
CA GLU A 95 7.95 14.21 -9.12
C GLU A 95 7.50 12.88 -9.74
N GLU A 96 8.41 11.86 -9.80
CA GLU A 96 8.04 10.55 -10.34
C GLU A 96 6.89 9.94 -9.54
N PRO A 97 5.86 9.39 -10.22
CA PRO A 97 4.79 8.67 -9.55
C PRO A 97 5.33 7.52 -8.70
N VAL A 98 4.82 7.41 -7.49
CA VAL A 98 5.09 6.29 -6.58
C VAL A 98 3.79 5.59 -6.20
N LEU A 99 3.84 4.26 -6.20
CA LEU A 99 2.77 3.43 -5.68
C LEU A 99 3.18 2.88 -4.31
N VAL A 100 2.37 3.13 -3.29
CA VAL A 100 2.53 2.51 -1.96
C VAL A 100 1.59 1.32 -1.86
N HIS A 101 2.14 0.15 -1.56
CA HIS A 101 1.40 -1.10 -1.59
C HIS A 101 1.59 -1.96 -0.33
N ASP A 102 0.51 -2.54 0.16
CA ASP A 102 0.55 -3.53 1.24
C ASP A 102 1.02 -4.88 0.71
N ALA A 103 2.12 -5.44 1.22
CA ALA A 103 2.64 -6.76 0.86
C ALA A 103 1.61 -7.91 1.02
N ALA A 104 0.55 -7.69 1.77
CA ALA A 104 -0.52 -8.66 2.02
C ALA A 104 -1.70 -8.59 1.04
N ARG A 105 -1.56 -7.89 -0.10
CA ARG A 105 -2.54 -7.82 -1.19
C ARG A 105 -1.92 -8.36 -2.48
N PRO A 106 -1.89 -9.69 -2.67
CA PRO A 106 -1.09 -10.32 -3.73
C PRO A 106 -1.61 -10.09 -5.16
N PHE A 107 -2.89 -9.75 -5.35
CA PHE A 107 -3.54 -9.82 -6.67
C PHE A 107 -3.74 -8.46 -7.33
N VAL A 108 -2.73 -7.58 -7.24
CA VAL A 108 -2.70 -6.36 -8.04
C VAL A 108 -2.53 -6.69 -9.53
N SER A 109 -3.15 -5.92 -10.42
CA SER A 109 -3.04 -6.10 -11.87
C SER A 109 -2.50 -4.85 -12.56
N ALA A 110 -1.94 -5.02 -13.78
CA ALA A 110 -1.52 -3.90 -14.61
C ALA A 110 -2.66 -2.92 -14.95
N THR A 111 -3.90 -3.39 -14.95
CA THR A 111 -5.07 -2.53 -15.15
C THR A 111 -5.27 -1.58 -13.98
N HIS A 112 -5.15 -2.07 -12.74
CA HIS A 112 -5.19 -1.21 -11.54
C HIS A 112 -4.07 -0.15 -11.59
N VAL A 113 -2.84 -0.55 -11.92
CA VAL A 113 -1.71 0.37 -12.03
C VAL A 113 -1.97 1.46 -13.08
N ARG A 114 -2.43 1.10 -14.29
CA ARG A 114 -2.75 2.08 -15.34
C ARG A 114 -3.84 3.07 -14.90
N ALA A 115 -4.90 2.59 -14.26
CA ALA A 115 -5.98 3.46 -13.78
C ALA A 115 -5.50 4.47 -12.73
N LEU A 116 -4.64 4.02 -11.81
CA LEU A 116 -4.04 4.87 -10.78
C LEU A 116 -3.14 5.94 -11.39
N LEU A 117 -2.26 5.56 -12.31
CA LEU A 117 -1.35 6.51 -12.97
C LEU A 117 -2.10 7.54 -13.81
N ALA A 118 -3.17 7.15 -14.51
CA ALA A 118 -4.03 8.06 -15.26
C ALA A 118 -4.75 9.05 -14.33
N ALA A 119 -5.20 8.62 -13.16
CA ALA A 119 -5.87 9.50 -12.20
C ALA A 119 -4.94 10.62 -11.65
N LEU A 120 -3.62 10.40 -11.62
CA LEU A 120 -2.64 11.43 -11.20
C LEU A 120 -2.48 12.58 -12.20
N GLU A 121 -3.11 12.53 -13.37
CA GLU A 121 -3.14 13.67 -14.30
C GLU A 121 -3.98 14.82 -13.76
N THR A 122 -4.97 14.52 -12.90
CA THR A 122 -5.92 15.50 -12.37
C THR A 122 -6.04 15.52 -10.85
N ALA A 123 -5.31 14.63 -10.14
CA ALA A 123 -5.34 14.51 -8.68
C ALA A 123 -3.93 14.41 -8.09
N ASP A 124 -3.79 14.75 -6.79
CA ASP A 124 -2.53 14.65 -6.06
C ASP A 124 -2.23 13.20 -5.62
N GLY A 125 -3.28 12.40 -5.49
CA GLY A 125 -3.20 10.98 -5.22
C GLY A 125 -4.39 10.22 -5.77
N ALA A 126 -4.26 8.90 -5.85
CA ALA A 126 -5.33 8.03 -6.31
C ALA A 126 -5.29 6.67 -5.59
N LEU A 127 -6.44 6.09 -5.34
CA LEU A 127 -6.54 4.75 -4.74
C LEU A 127 -7.70 3.95 -5.32
N PRO A 128 -7.58 2.60 -5.39
CA PRO A 128 -8.71 1.76 -5.75
C PRO A 128 -9.63 1.64 -4.53
N ALA A 129 -10.93 1.73 -4.76
CA ALA A 129 -11.91 1.60 -3.70
C ALA A 129 -13.14 0.83 -4.13
N LEU A 130 -13.74 0.13 -3.17
CA LEU A 130 -15.02 -0.54 -3.34
C LEU A 130 -16.10 0.18 -2.51
N PRO A 131 -17.31 0.40 -3.05
CA PRO A 131 -18.39 0.94 -2.24
C PRO A 131 -18.72 -0.02 -1.09
N VAL A 132 -19.18 0.53 0.02
CA VAL A 132 -19.64 -0.28 1.15
C VAL A 132 -20.98 -0.92 0.79
N ALA A 133 -21.00 -2.24 0.64
CA ALA A 133 -22.20 -3.01 0.31
C ALA A 133 -23.03 -3.40 1.54
N ASP A 134 -22.37 -3.66 2.67
CA ASP A 134 -23.00 -4.12 3.91
C ASP A 134 -23.62 -2.98 4.70
N THR A 135 -24.64 -3.32 5.53
CA THR A 135 -25.17 -2.38 6.51
C THR A 135 -24.14 -2.12 7.62
N LEU A 136 -23.73 -0.88 7.80
CA LEU A 136 -22.79 -0.50 8.85
C LEU A 136 -23.50 -0.31 10.19
N LYS A 137 -22.89 -0.85 11.23
CA LYS A 137 -23.32 -0.67 12.63
C LYS A 137 -22.22 0.03 13.44
N ARG A 138 -22.57 1.10 14.09
CA ARG A 138 -21.70 1.77 15.07
C ARG A 138 -22.04 1.28 16.47
N ARG A 139 -21.03 0.85 17.22
CA ARG A 139 -21.20 0.55 18.64
C ARG A 139 -21.41 1.85 19.41
N THR A 140 -22.42 1.90 20.26
CA THR A 140 -22.71 2.98 21.19
C THR A 140 -22.56 2.46 22.63
N GLY A 141 -22.57 3.34 23.62
CA GLY A 141 -22.48 2.90 25.04
C GLY A 141 -23.60 1.96 25.49
N SER A 142 -24.79 2.06 24.88
CA SER A 142 -26.00 1.29 25.23
C SER A 142 -26.38 0.21 24.20
N GLY A 143 -25.59 0.03 23.12
CA GLY A 143 -25.92 -0.94 22.10
C GLY A 143 -25.30 -0.65 20.73
N VAL A 144 -26.08 -0.72 19.67
CA VAL A 144 -25.64 -0.44 18.30
C VAL A 144 -26.63 0.48 17.58
N ALA A 145 -26.09 1.36 16.73
CA ALA A 145 -26.87 2.20 15.82
C ALA A 145 -26.48 1.89 14.35
N THR A 146 -27.44 1.99 13.44
CA THR A 146 -27.15 1.92 12.01
C THR A 146 -26.49 3.23 11.56
N THR A 147 -25.39 3.11 10.80
CA THR A 147 -24.71 4.25 10.17
C THR A 147 -25.02 4.22 8.67
N PRO A 148 -25.46 5.31 8.04
CA PRO A 148 -25.62 5.41 6.60
C PRO A 148 -24.33 5.02 5.88
N ARG A 149 -24.44 4.28 4.79
CA ARG A 149 -23.27 3.83 4.00
C ARG A 149 -23.07 4.61 2.69
N GLU A 150 -24.02 5.48 2.38
CA GLU A 150 -23.97 6.32 1.18
C GLU A 150 -22.72 7.19 1.21
N GLY A 151 -21.95 7.15 0.10
CA GLY A 151 -20.69 7.87 -0.01
C GLY A 151 -19.50 7.22 0.74
N LEU A 152 -19.68 6.08 1.40
CA LEU A 152 -18.59 5.38 2.07
C LEU A 152 -17.95 4.33 1.15
N TRP A 153 -16.62 4.33 1.13
CA TRP A 153 -15.80 3.46 0.31
C TRP A 153 -14.75 2.73 1.13
N ARG A 154 -14.42 1.52 0.74
CA ARG A 154 -13.35 0.72 1.33
C ARG A 154 -12.10 0.91 0.52
N ALA A 155 -11.15 1.69 1.04
CA ALA A 155 -9.86 1.95 0.42
C ALA A 155 -9.02 0.68 0.31
N GLN A 156 -8.35 0.54 -0.84
CA GLN A 156 -7.44 -0.56 -1.12
C GLN A 156 -6.06 -0.01 -1.48
N THR A 157 -5.09 -0.88 -1.72
CA THR A 157 -3.77 -0.53 -2.27
C THR A 157 -3.48 -1.38 -3.51
N PRO A 158 -2.66 -0.87 -4.46
CA PRO A 158 -1.72 0.27 -4.35
C PRO A 158 -2.43 1.62 -4.27
N GLN A 159 -1.85 2.57 -3.52
CA GLN A 159 -2.22 3.97 -3.56
C GLN A 159 -1.12 4.73 -4.32
N ALA A 160 -1.49 5.55 -5.30
CA ALA A 160 -0.57 6.26 -6.16
C ALA A 160 -0.49 7.73 -5.79
N PHE A 161 0.72 8.31 -5.84
CA PHE A 161 0.99 9.72 -5.53
C PHE A 161 2.16 10.23 -6.37
N ARG A 162 2.33 11.55 -6.46
CA ARG A 162 3.62 12.15 -6.78
C ARG A 162 4.51 12.04 -5.54
N ARG A 163 5.73 11.52 -5.70
CA ARG A 163 6.64 11.23 -4.57
C ARG A 163 6.94 12.47 -3.72
N ASP A 164 7.23 13.60 -4.35
CA ASP A 164 7.50 14.87 -3.67
C ASP A 164 6.30 15.36 -2.84
N ARG A 165 5.09 15.23 -3.40
CA ARG A 165 3.84 15.59 -2.71
C ARG A 165 3.59 14.73 -1.48
N LEU A 166 3.75 13.42 -1.61
CA LEU A 166 3.57 12.51 -0.48
C LEU A 166 4.61 12.76 0.62
N LEU A 167 5.89 12.96 0.26
CA LEU A 167 6.94 13.28 1.23
C LEU A 167 6.66 14.60 1.96
N SER A 168 6.24 15.65 1.23
CA SER A 168 5.88 16.93 1.81
C SER A 168 4.68 16.83 2.76
N ALA A 169 3.67 16.05 2.37
CA ALA A 169 2.49 15.79 3.21
C ALA A 169 2.87 15.06 4.50
N TYR A 170 3.72 14.05 4.43
CA TYR A 170 4.25 13.36 5.62
C TYR A 170 5.07 14.30 6.52
N ALA A 171 5.86 15.20 5.95
CA ALA A 171 6.63 16.17 6.73
C ALA A 171 5.74 17.17 7.50
N ALA A 172 4.56 17.48 6.96
CA ALA A 172 3.56 18.35 7.59
C ALA A 172 2.61 17.61 8.54
N TRP A 173 2.60 16.27 8.53
CA TRP A 173 1.67 15.47 9.32
C TRP A 173 2.01 15.52 10.81
N ALA A 174 1.05 15.99 11.64
CA ALA A 174 1.22 16.13 13.09
C ALA A 174 0.20 15.31 13.92
N SER A 175 -0.68 14.52 13.27
CA SER A 175 -1.85 13.89 13.90
C SER A 175 -1.68 12.39 14.11
N GLY A 176 -0.73 11.96 14.94
CA GLY A 176 -0.59 10.55 15.29
C GLY A 176 -0.34 9.61 14.08
N GLU A 177 -0.68 8.33 14.20
CA GLU A 177 -0.51 7.34 13.12
C GLU A 177 -1.66 7.45 12.11
N PRO A 178 -1.38 7.75 10.82
CA PRO A 178 -2.40 7.81 9.79
C PRO A 178 -2.96 6.41 9.47
N THR A 179 -4.21 6.33 9.07
CA THR A 179 -4.85 5.06 8.71
C THR A 179 -4.36 4.54 7.35
N ASP A 180 -4.05 5.45 6.43
CA ASP A 180 -3.42 5.16 5.12
C ASP A 180 -2.65 6.39 4.60
N ASP A 181 -2.04 6.26 3.43
CA ASP A 181 -1.21 7.31 2.85
C ASP A 181 -2.05 8.44 2.23
N ALA A 182 -3.27 8.13 1.77
CA ALA A 182 -4.19 9.11 1.21
C ALA A 182 -4.64 10.13 2.27
N GLN A 183 -4.91 9.68 3.51
CA GLN A 183 -5.26 10.57 4.62
C GLN A 183 -4.22 11.67 4.87
N VAL A 184 -2.95 11.35 4.69
CA VAL A 184 -1.86 12.32 4.89
C VAL A 184 -1.90 13.41 3.82
N VAL A 185 -2.15 13.02 2.57
CA VAL A 185 -2.28 13.97 1.43
C VAL A 185 -3.55 14.81 1.54
N GLU A 186 -4.67 14.19 1.93
CA GLU A 186 -5.95 14.90 2.19
C GLU A 186 -5.80 15.98 3.26
N ALA A 187 -5.12 15.65 4.37
CA ALA A 187 -4.88 16.59 5.47
C ALA A 187 -3.97 17.76 5.04
N ALA A 188 -3.11 17.58 4.06
CA ALA A 188 -2.31 18.63 3.44
C ALA A 188 -3.06 19.44 2.37
N GLY A 189 -4.37 19.20 2.20
CA GLY A 189 -5.23 19.88 1.23
C GLY A 189 -5.16 19.31 -0.19
N GLY A 190 -4.55 18.14 -0.38
CA GLY A 190 -4.48 17.47 -1.66
C GLY A 190 -5.77 16.74 -2.04
N VAL A 191 -5.98 16.59 -3.33
CA VAL A 191 -7.15 15.90 -3.91
C VAL A 191 -6.83 14.44 -4.16
N ILE A 192 -7.67 13.53 -3.65
CA ILE A 192 -7.55 12.09 -3.85
C ILE A 192 -8.66 11.61 -4.80
N ALA A 193 -8.26 10.97 -5.89
CA ALA A 193 -9.18 10.33 -6.82
C ALA A 193 -9.45 8.87 -6.43
N LEU A 194 -10.71 8.44 -6.53
CA LEU A 194 -11.07 7.03 -6.41
C LEU A 194 -11.04 6.37 -7.79
N THR A 195 -10.37 5.23 -7.90
CA THR A 195 -10.44 4.35 -9.07
C THR A 195 -11.25 3.09 -8.73
N ALA A 196 -11.65 2.34 -9.75
CA ALA A 196 -12.39 1.10 -9.54
C ALA A 196 -11.54 0.11 -8.71
N GLY A 197 -12.06 -0.30 -7.56
CA GLY A 197 -11.49 -1.36 -6.74
C GLY A 197 -11.86 -2.74 -7.24
N ASP A 198 -11.21 -3.75 -6.67
CA ASP A 198 -11.44 -5.16 -6.99
C ASP A 198 -11.54 -5.98 -5.70
N PRO A 199 -12.53 -6.89 -5.57
CA PRO A 199 -12.58 -7.84 -4.46
C PRO A 199 -11.28 -8.65 -4.29
N LEU A 200 -10.55 -8.94 -5.36
CA LEU A 200 -9.25 -9.61 -5.32
C LEU A 200 -8.13 -8.77 -4.67
N LEU A 201 -8.27 -7.44 -4.63
CA LEU A 201 -7.35 -6.58 -3.87
C LEU A 201 -7.59 -6.64 -2.35
N MET A 202 -8.31 -7.65 -1.87
CA MET A 202 -8.49 -7.89 -0.44
C MET A 202 -7.15 -8.06 0.28
N LYS A 203 -7.07 -7.54 1.50
CA LYS A 203 -5.90 -7.73 2.37
C LYS A 203 -6.03 -9.06 3.10
N LEU A 204 -5.01 -9.90 2.99
CA LEU A 204 -4.94 -11.14 3.76
C LEU A 204 -4.72 -10.78 5.24
N THR A 205 -5.73 -10.99 6.09
CA THR A 205 -5.73 -10.59 7.51
C THR A 205 -5.87 -11.77 8.47
N CYS A 206 -6.02 -12.99 7.98
CA CYS A 206 -6.18 -14.22 8.78
C CYS A 206 -4.87 -14.97 8.89
#